data_5d461f40f647b892e52b8def838ca91f
#
_entry.id   5d461f40f647b892e52b8def838ca91f
#
_cell.length_a   1.000
_cell.length_b   1.000
_cell.length_c   1.000
_cell.angle_alpha   90.00
_cell.angle_beta   90.00
_cell.angle_gamma   90.00
#
_symmetry.space_group_name_H-M   'P 1'
#
loop_
_entity.id
_entity.type
_entity.pdbx_description
1 polymer ?
#
loop_
_entity_poly.entity_id
_entity_poly.type
_entity_poly.pdbx_seq_one_letter_code
_entity_poly.pdbx_strand_id
1 'polypeptide(L)'
;FFFHAEDGIRESVAARGLGDVYKRQPLGFVIGVSIIREAIEDFIRLLRDKELNSRRYAKLTQRGRVSVESSNLRVGDIVYIEKGSRVPADMILLRTTEHSGAMFLKTDQLDGETDWKLRLAVPCTQKLLSDDDLLGMEVSIYSEKPQTDIHSFIGKVTNHGHPHEEESLNIENTIWANTVVASGTAIGIIVYSGPECRANMNNSEPRSKYGLIDNEVNGLTKILFIATAALAFVMICLKGFDGQWYIYYFRFVLLFSYLIPISLLVHLEVAKIYYAWCIQRDKEIPGSVVRSTTIPEELGRITYLLSDKTGTLTQNEMKFKKVHLGTAAYSSETFDEIEHNLRSYYRAEELDKRQGISSTAADRDNIGQVGTKGGKQKIRRTAVTRASEAVKALALCHNVTPVYDEDALNIESGALAN
;
A
#
# COMPACT_ATOMS: atom_id res chain seq x y z
N PHE A 1 14.78 -17.33 -78.51
CA PHE A 1 15.55 -17.74 -77.31
C PHE A 1 15.81 -16.54 -76.36
N PHE A 2 15.85 -15.32 -76.87
CA PHE A 2 16.11 -14.14 -76.03
C PHE A 2 14.85 -13.65 -75.26
N PHE A 3 13.66 -13.85 -75.79
CA PHE A 3 12.41 -13.41 -75.11
C PHE A 3 12.02 -14.25 -73.89
N HIS A 4 12.42 -15.53 -73.83
CA HIS A 4 12.15 -16.37 -72.66
C HIS A 4 13.09 -16.12 -71.46
N ALA A 5 14.25 -15.49 -71.68
CA ALA A 5 15.20 -15.17 -70.65
C ALA A 5 14.78 -13.92 -69.82
N GLU A 6 14.13 -12.92 -70.46
CA GLU A 6 13.66 -11.72 -69.78
C GLU A 6 12.46 -11.98 -68.88
N ASP A 7 11.51 -12.84 -69.32
CA ASP A 7 10.36 -13.22 -68.52
C ASP A 7 10.73 -14.05 -67.31
N GLY A 8 11.69 -14.97 -67.44
CA GLY A 8 12.24 -15.75 -66.33
C GLY A 8 13.00 -14.87 -65.29
N ILE A 9 13.66 -13.79 -65.73
CA ILE A 9 14.32 -12.83 -64.86
C ILE A 9 13.28 -11.95 -64.13
N ARG A 10 12.21 -11.51 -64.84
CA ARG A 10 11.12 -10.74 -64.22
C ARG A 10 10.35 -11.56 -63.19
N GLU A 11 9.99 -12.81 -63.47
CA GLU A 11 9.38 -13.70 -62.50
C GLU A 11 10.31 -13.99 -61.29
N SER A 12 11.57 -14.17 -61.51
CA SER A 12 12.55 -14.38 -60.41
C SER A 12 12.72 -13.15 -59.54
N VAL A 13 12.63 -11.93 -60.11
CA VAL A 13 12.71 -10.67 -59.37
C VAL A 13 11.41 -10.40 -58.60
N ALA A 14 10.25 -10.67 -59.22
CA ALA A 14 8.94 -10.57 -58.54
C ALA A 14 8.82 -11.60 -57.42
N ALA A 15 9.27 -12.84 -57.64
CA ALA A 15 9.28 -13.88 -56.59
C ALA A 15 10.25 -13.55 -55.45
N ARG A 16 11.40 -12.89 -55.72
CA ARG A 16 12.33 -12.40 -54.69
C ARG A 16 11.69 -11.24 -53.89
N GLY A 17 11.01 -10.31 -54.56
CA GLY A 17 10.32 -9.22 -53.91
C GLY A 17 9.19 -9.71 -52.99
N LEU A 18 8.36 -10.69 -53.45
CA LEU A 18 7.36 -11.33 -52.62
C LEU A 18 7.97 -12.13 -51.47
N GLY A 19 9.07 -12.82 -51.67
CA GLY A 19 9.79 -13.53 -50.60
C GLY A 19 10.35 -12.60 -49.50
N ASP A 20 10.82 -11.42 -49.90
CA ASP A 20 11.32 -10.42 -48.92
C ASP A 20 10.15 -9.75 -48.12
N VAL A 21 9.01 -9.51 -48.76
CA VAL A 21 7.79 -9.03 -48.05
C VAL A 21 7.28 -10.10 -47.10
N TYR A 22 7.22 -11.34 -47.52
CA TYR A 22 6.77 -12.46 -46.69
C TYR A 22 7.64 -12.69 -45.46
N LYS A 23 8.96 -12.42 -45.57
CA LYS A 23 9.92 -12.54 -44.46
C LYS A 23 9.82 -11.39 -43.46
N ARG A 24 9.46 -10.18 -43.89
CA ARG A 24 9.36 -9.00 -43.03
C ARG A 24 8.03 -8.94 -42.31
N GLN A 25 6.99 -9.57 -42.89
CA GLN A 25 5.65 -9.55 -42.34
C GLN A 25 5.54 -10.19 -40.95
N PRO A 26 6.12 -11.38 -40.65
CA PRO A 26 6.10 -11.95 -39.30
C PRO A 26 6.81 -11.09 -38.27
N LEU A 27 7.96 -10.52 -38.61
CA LEU A 27 8.71 -9.63 -37.72
C LEU A 27 7.92 -8.35 -37.41
N GLY A 28 7.35 -7.74 -38.45
CA GLY A 28 6.48 -6.56 -38.27
C GLY A 28 5.25 -6.88 -37.42
N PHE A 29 4.67 -8.06 -37.57
CA PHE A 29 3.55 -8.52 -36.76
C PHE A 29 3.94 -8.69 -35.29
N VAL A 30 5.07 -9.35 -34.99
CA VAL A 30 5.58 -9.53 -33.61
C VAL A 30 5.81 -8.19 -32.92
N ILE A 31 6.56 -7.30 -33.58
CA ILE A 31 6.84 -5.96 -33.06
C ILE A 31 5.53 -5.19 -32.85
N GLY A 32 4.60 -5.28 -33.80
CA GLY A 32 3.27 -4.66 -33.68
C GLY A 32 2.47 -5.15 -32.48
N VAL A 33 2.42 -6.47 -32.27
CA VAL A 33 1.73 -7.08 -31.12
C VAL A 33 2.37 -6.66 -29.82
N SER A 34 3.68 -6.66 -29.72
CA SER A 34 4.41 -6.24 -28.50
C SER A 34 4.17 -4.75 -28.19
N ILE A 35 4.23 -3.87 -29.18
CA ILE A 35 3.94 -2.44 -29.01
C ILE A 35 2.49 -2.20 -28.57
N ILE A 36 1.55 -2.88 -29.21
CA ILE A 36 0.13 -2.73 -28.87
C ILE A 36 -0.14 -3.20 -27.45
N ARG A 37 0.45 -4.33 -27.04
CA ARG A 37 0.33 -4.84 -25.65
C ARG A 37 0.85 -3.83 -24.65
N GLU A 38 2.08 -3.33 -24.85
CA GLU A 38 2.71 -2.35 -23.96
C GLU A 38 1.89 -1.05 -23.88
N ALA A 39 1.41 -0.59 -25.03
CA ALA A 39 0.55 0.60 -25.09
C ALA A 39 -0.77 0.41 -24.34
N ILE A 40 -1.38 -0.78 -24.40
CA ILE A 40 -2.60 -1.10 -23.65
C ILE A 40 -2.32 -1.13 -22.14
N GLU A 41 -1.22 -1.77 -21.71
CA GLU A 41 -0.83 -1.82 -20.30
C GLU A 41 -0.56 -0.41 -19.75
N ASP A 42 0.13 0.44 -20.49
CA ASP A 42 0.40 1.83 -20.12
C ASP A 42 -0.88 2.69 -20.11
N PHE A 43 -1.77 2.47 -21.06
CA PHE A 43 -3.06 3.16 -21.09
C PHE A 43 -3.94 2.80 -19.88
N ILE A 44 -3.99 1.52 -19.50
CA ILE A 44 -4.71 1.08 -18.30
C ILE A 44 -4.08 1.70 -17.03
N ARG A 45 -2.74 1.79 -16.97
CA ARG A 45 -2.03 2.45 -15.87
C ARG A 45 -2.40 3.93 -15.79
N LEU A 46 -2.36 4.63 -16.92
CA LEU A 46 -2.74 6.05 -17.02
C LEU A 46 -4.19 6.30 -16.56
N LEU A 47 -5.12 5.41 -16.91
CA LEU A 47 -6.51 5.52 -16.44
C LEU A 47 -6.63 5.41 -14.92
N ARG A 48 -5.89 4.49 -14.30
CA ARG A 48 -5.87 4.32 -12.82
C ARG A 48 -5.25 5.54 -12.14
N ASP A 49 -4.14 6.02 -12.66
CA ASP A 49 -3.47 7.22 -12.13
C ASP A 49 -4.37 8.45 -12.24
N LYS A 50 -5.09 8.57 -13.37
CA LYS A 50 -6.07 9.64 -13.56
C LYS A 50 -7.23 9.54 -12.56
N GLU A 51 -7.75 8.35 -12.28
CA GLU A 51 -8.80 8.12 -11.29
C GLU A 51 -8.36 8.59 -9.88
N LEU A 52 -7.14 8.24 -9.47
CA LEU A 52 -6.59 8.67 -8.18
C LEU A 52 -6.35 10.18 -8.11
N ASN A 53 -5.79 10.75 -9.16
CA ASN A 53 -5.42 12.17 -9.23
C ASN A 53 -6.62 13.11 -9.46
N SER A 54 -7.74 12.59 -9.97
CA SER A 54 -8.98 13.35 -10.19
C SER A 54 -9.92 13.37 -8.99
N ARG A 55 -9.57 12.71 -7.87
CA ARG A 55 -10.36 12.78 -6.63
C ARG A 55 -10.46 14.23 -6.17
N ARG A 56 -11.66 14.62 -5.78
CA ARG A 56 -11.94 16.00 -5.39
C ARG A 56 -11.91 16.16 -3.88
N TYR A 57 -11.28 17.25 -3.44
CA TYR A 57 -11.17 17.66 -2.05
C TYR A 57 -11.68 19.07 -1.88
N ALA A 58 -12.26 19.38 -0.73
CA ALA A 58 -12.71 20.73 -0.42
C ALA A 58 -11.53 21.55 0.10
N LYS A 59 -11.05 22.48 -0.73
CA LYS A 59 -10.02 23.46 -0.34
C LYS A 59 -10.70 24.68 0.28
N LEU A 60 -10.21 25.12 1.42
CA LEU A 60 -10.69 26.31 2.10
C LEU A 60 -10.04 27.56 1.47
N THR A 61 -10.88 28.52 1.07
CA THR A 61 -10.47 29.79 0.48
C THR A 61 -11.27 30.93 1.08
N GLN A 62 -10.82 32.17 0.89
CA GLN A 62 -11.56 33.37 1.33
C GLN A 62 -12.99 33.46 0.76
N ARG A 63 -13.31 32.74 -0.30
CA ARG A 63 -14.66 32.65 -0.90
C ARG A 63 -15.46 31.44 -0.40
N GLY A 64 -14.97 30.76 0.63
CA GLY A 64 -15.54 29.53 1.16
C GLY A 64 -14.85 28.27 0.63
N ARG A 65 -15.51 27.13 0.75
CA ARG A 65 -15.00 25.81 0.35
C ARG A 65 -15.14 25.60 -1.16
N VAL A 66 -14.03 25.37 -1.83
CA VAL A 66 -13.98 25.12 -3.27
C VAL A 66 -13.52 23.69 -3.52
N SER A 67 -14.26 22.93 -4.34
CA SER A 67 -13.88 21.57 -4.72
C SER A 67 -12.76 21.60 -5.75
N VAL A 68 -11.59 21.05 -5.40
CA VAL A 68 -10.37 21.02 -6.21
C VAL A 68 -9.91 19.57 -6.39
N GLU A 69 -9.39 19.22 -7.56
CA GLU A 69 -8.81 17.91 -7.81
C GLU A 69 -7.48 17.74 -7.05
N SER A 70 -7.19 16.53 -6.62
CA SER A 70 -5.98 16.18 -5.86
C SER A 70 -4.70 16.64 -6.57
N SER A 71 -4.66 16.54 -7.90
CA SER A 71 -3.53 16.98 -8.73
C SER A 71 -3.24 18.48 -8.68
N ASN A 72 -4.24 19.29 -8.31
CA ASN A 72 -4.16 20.75 -8.27
C ASN A 72 -3.89 21.31 -6.87
N LEU A 73 -3.77 20.44 -5.88
CA LEU A 73 -3.43 20.82 -4.51
C LEU A 73 -1.95 21.20 -4.41
N ARG A 74 -1.65 22.24 -3.63
CA ARG A 74 -0.29 22.77 -3.45
C ARG A 74 0.05 22.91 -1.97
N VAL A 75 1.35 22.95 -1.68
CA VAL A 75 1.85 23.29 -0.34
C VAL A 75 1.30 24.64 0.10
N GLY A 76 0.81 24.72 1.34
CA GLY A 76 0.14 25.88 1.90
C GLY A 76 -1.38 25.89 1.71
N ASP A 77 -1.96 24.96 0.94
CA ASP A 77 -3.42 24.85 0.82
C ASP A 77 -4.01 24.24 2.09
N ILE A 78 -5.13 24.82 2.53
CA ILE A 78 -5.92 24.29 3.65
C ILE A 78 -7.02 23.42 3.05
N VAL A 79 -7.06 22.15 3.46
CA VAL A 79 -7.96 21.15 2.89
C VAL A 79 -8.82 20.53 3.98
N TYR A 80 -10.09 20.36 3.67
CA TYR A 80 -11.09 19.68 4.48
C TYR A 80 -11.20 18.21 4.04
N ILE A 81 -11.08 17.28 4.98
CA ILE A 81 -11.11 15.84 4.73
C ILE A 81 -12.24 15.23 5.58
N GLU A 82 -13.15 14.56 4.91
CA GLU A 82 -14.28 13.89 5.53
C GLU A 82 -13.91 12.51 6.09
N LYS A 83 -14.69 12.02 7.05
CA LYS A 83 -14.58 10.64 7.57
C LYS A 83 -14.63 9.63 6.43
N GLY A 84 -13.75 8.64 6.48
CA GLY A 84 -13.62 7.61 5.45
C GLY A 84 -12.84 8.04 4.20
N SER A 85 -12.50 9.32 4.07
CA SER A 85 -11.74 9.83 2.93
C SER A 85 -10.24 9.63 3.14
N ARG A 86 -9.54 9.41 2.01
CA ARG A 86 -8.07 9.29 1.98
C ARG A 86 -7.43 10.67 2.00
N VAL A 87 -6.34 10.82 2.73
CA VAL A 87 -5.55 12.04 2.81
C VAL A 87 -4.75 12.23 1.50
N PRO A 88 -4.86 13.39 0.82
CA PRO A 88 -4.26 13.60 -0.50
C PRO A 88 -2.76 13.90 -0.48
N ALA A 89 -2.26 14.47 0.60
CA ALA A 89 -0.88 14.95 0.74
C ALA A 89 -0.47 14.94 2.22
N ASP A 90 0.82 15.11 2.52
CA ASP A 90 1.28 15.22 3.91
C ASP A 90 0.88 16.58 4.48
N MET A 91 0.17 16.56 5.61
CA MET A 91 -0.49 17.73 6.18
C MET A 91 -0.25 17.85 7.67
N ILE A 92 -0.35 19.06 8.18
CA ILE A 92 -0.48 19.35 9.61
C ILE A 92 -1.96 19.53 9.94
N LEU A 93 -2.42 18.87 10.99
CA LEU A 93 -3.79 18.91 11.47
C LEU A 93 -4.05 20.20 12.21
N LEU A 94 -4.81 21.11 11.61
CA LEU A 94 -5.15 22.39 12.21
C LEU A 94 -6.38 22.29 13.12
N ARG A 95 -7.45 21.62 12.66
CA ARG A 95 -8.71 21.53 13.40
C ARG A 95 -9.43 20.23 13.08
N THR A 96 -10.14 19.72 14.08
CA THR A 96 -11.09 18.59 13.95
C THR A 96 -12.47 18.99 14.45
N THR A 97 -13.50 18.21 14.12
CA THR A 97 -14.85 18.39 14.66
C THR A 97 -14.98 17.94 16.11
N GLU A 98 -14.04 17.14 16.60
CA GLU A 98 -14.02 16.72 18.00
C GLU A 98 -13.54 17.83 18.92
N HIS A 99 -14.28 18.10 20.00
CA HIS A 99 -13.93 19.16 20.96
C HIS A 99 -12.56 18.96 21.62
N SER A 100 -12.11 17.72 21.77
CA SER A 100 -10.80 17.37 22.32
C SER A 100 -9.65 17.71 21.38
N GLY A 101 -9.92 18.05 20.11
CA GLY A 101 -8.90 18.18 19.06
C GLY A 101 -8.29 16.85 18.62
N ALA A 102 -8.81 15.73 19.10
CA ALA A 102 -8.31 14.40 18.78
C ALA A 102 -9.01 13.83 17.54
N MET A 103 -8.30 13.07 16.76
CA MET A 103 -8.86 12.28 15.66
C MET A 103 -8.07 10.98 15.48
N PHE A 104 -8.69 10.01 14.85
CA PHE A 104 -8.06 8.72 14.54
C PHE A 104 -7.84 8.55 13.06
N LEU A 105 -6.66 8.04 12.72
CA LEU A 105 -6.27 7.68 11.35
C LEU A 105 -6.04 6.19 11.24
N LYS A 106 -6.42 5.62 10.10
CA LYS A 106 -5.99 4.29 9.67
C LYS A 106 -4.75 4.45 8.81
N THR A 107 -3.68 3.78 9.19
CA THR A 107 -2.37 3.86 8.52
C THR A 107 -2.00 2.57 7.79
N ASP A 108 -2.93 1.64 7.65
CA ASP A 108 -2.77 0.32 7.06
C ASP A 108 -2.05 0.32 5.70
N GLN A 109 -2.29 1.33 4.90
CA GLN A 109 -1.64 1.47 3.58
C GLN A 109 -0.27 2.14 3.62
N LEU A 110 0.11 2.73 4.75
CA LEU A 110 1.39 3.42 4.89
C LEU A 110 2.43 2.55 5.61
N ASP A 111 2.05 1.96 6.75
CA ASP A 111 2.92 1.16 7.63
C ASP A 111 2.52 -0.31 7.72
N GLY A 112 1.39 -0.70 7.12
CA GLY A 112 0.87 -2.06 7.19
C GLY A 112 0.27 -2.44 8.54
N GLU A 113 0.13 -1.49 9.47
CA GLU A 113 -0.49 -1.71 10.77
C GLU A 113 -1.99 -1.47 10.72
N THR A 114 -2.76 -2.29 11.43
CA THR A 114 -4.23 -2.19 11.49
C THR A 114 -4.71 -1.27 12.59
N ASP A 115 -3.82 -0.84 13.47
CA ASP A 115 -4.14 0.00 14.61
C ASP A 115 -4.50 1.43 14.17
N TRP A 116 -5.45 2.01 14.87
CA TRP A 116 -5.82 3.40 14.66
C TRP A 116 -4.82 4.28 15.40
N LYS A 117 -4.20 5.20 14.66
CA LYS A 117 -3.24 6.15 15.23
C LYS A 117 -3.98 7.41 15.66
N LEU A 118 -3.79 7.80 16.91
CA LEU A 118 -4.31 9.07 17.43
C LEU A 118 -3.52 10.24 16.84
N ARG A 119 -4.22 11.28 16.43
CA ARG A 119 -3.67 12.57 16.01
C ARG A 119 -4.37 13.71 16.75
N LEU A 120 -3.61 14.75 17.03
CA LEU A 120 -4.06 15.91 17.78
C LEU A 120 -3.93 17.17 16.91
N ALA A 121 -4.99 17.95 16.85
CA ALA A 121 -4.96 19.25 16.20
C ALA A 121 -4.01 20.21 16.95
N VAL A 122 -3.44 21.14 16.22
CA VAL A 122 -2.63 22.21 16.80
C VAL A 122 -3.49 23.02 17.78
N PRO A 123 -3.09 23.18 19.06
CA PRO A 123 -3.95 23.78 20.08
C PRO A 123 -4.40 25.21 19.79
N CYS A 124 -3.54 26.05 19.19
CA CYS A 124 -3.90 27.44 18.87
C CYS A 124 -4.97 27.52 17.78
N THR A 125 -4.95 26.61 16.80
CA THR A 125 -5.94 26.60 15.69
C THR A 125 -7.20 25.83 16.03
N GLN A 126 -7.16 24.83 16.92
CA GLN A 126 -8.33 24.09 17.37
C GLN A 126 -9.33 24.95 18.15
N LYS A 127 -8.85 25.99 18.83
CA LYS A 127 -9.70 26.93 19.61
C LYS A 127 -10.57 27.82 18.72
N LEU A 128 -10.25 27.93 17.44
CA LEU A 128 -10.99 28.77 16.49
C LEU A 128 -12.35 28.15 16.15
N LEU A 129 -13.40 28.95 16.17
CA LEU A 129 -14.76 28.47 15.99
C LEU A 129 -15.20 28.44 14.52
N SER A 130 -14.66 29.35 13.69
CA SER A 130 -15.06 29.46 12.28
C SER A 130 -13.91 29.15 11.31
N ASP A 131 -14.28 28.83 10.07
CA ASP A 131 -13.32 28.62 8.98
C ASP A 131 -12.69 29.95 8.55
N ASP A 132 -13.41 31.07 8.71
CA ASP A 132 -12.92 32.41 8.38
C ASP A 132 -11.84 32.88 9.37
N ASP A 133 -12.00 32.55 10.66
CA ASP A 133 -10.98 32.85 11.68
C ASP A 133 -9.67 32.12 11.37
N LEU A 134 -9.78 30.88 10.88
CA LEU A 134 -8.60 30.09 10.49
C LEU A 134 -7.86 30.71 9.30
N LEU A 135 -8.58 31.26 8.33
CA LEU A 135 -7.99 31.97 7.16
C LEU A 135 -7.46 33.36 7.50
N GLY A 136 -8.04 34.01 8.53
CA GLY A 136 -7.60 35.33 9.00
C GLY A 136 -6.37 35.30 9.90
N MET A 137 -5.93 34.12 10.32
CA MET A 137 -4.82 33.98 11.25
C MET A 137 -3.47 34.15 10.56
N GLU A 138 -2.62 35.04 11.08
CA GLU A 138 -1.25 35.21 10.59
C GLU A 138 -0.32 34.20 11.29
N VAL A 139 -0.16 33.02 10.67
CA VAL A 139 0.65 31.92 11.18
C VAL A 139 1.73 31.54 10.21
N SER A 140 2.93 31.34 10.71
CA SER A 140 4.02 30.67 9.96
C SER A 140 4.26 29.27 10.50
N ILE A 141 4.38 28.32 9.58
CA ILE A 141 4.66 26.95 9.90
C ILE A 141 6.03 26.59 9.35
N TYR A 142 6.93 26.21 10.25
CA TYR A 142 8.21 25.63 9.90
C TYR A 142 8.13 24.11 10.00
N SER A 143 8.52 23.41 8.95
CA SER A 143 8.64 21.97 8.89
C SER A 143 10.04 21.56 8.46
N GLU A 144 10.52 20.43 8.96
CA GLU A 144 11.78 19.82 8.52
C GLU A 144 11.76 19.53 7.00
N LYS A 145 12.94 19.19 6.45
CA LYS A 145 13.02 18.79 5.04
C LYS A 145 12.28 17.47 4.82
N PRO A 146 11.72 17.22 3.61
CA PRO A 146 11.11 15.94 3.27
C PRO A 146 12.07 14.78 3.58
N GLN A 147 11.57 13.76 4.27
CA GLN A 147 12.34 12.56 4.66
C GLN A 147 11.48 11.31 4.59
N THR A 148 12.12 10.15 4.58
CA THR A 148 11.47 8.84 4.47
C THR A 148 10.90 8.32 5.79
N ASP A 149 11.37 8.84 6.94
CA ASP A 149 10.89 8.38 8.25
C ASP A 149 9.43 8.79 8.48
N ILE A 150 8.57 7.79 8.67
CA ILE A 150 7.13 7.97 8.92
C ILE A 150 6.79 8.07 10.41
N HIS A 151 7.74 7.80 11.30
CA HIS A 151 7.54 7.75 12.74
C HIS A 151 8.02 9.00 13.48
N SER A 152 8.66 9.93 12.80
CA SER A 152 9.12 11.19 13.37
C SER A 152 8.70 12.39 12.54
N PHE A 153 8.51 13.51 13.21
CA PHE A 153 8.30 14.81 12.58
C PHE A 153 8.73 15.91 13.52
N ILE A 154 9.45 16.88 13.00
CA ILE A 154 9.88 18.08 13.73
C ILE A 154 9.39 19.30 12.97
N GLY A 155 8.60 20.10 13.65
CA GLY A 155 8.10 21.35 13.11
C GLY A 155 7.77 22.35 14.21
N LYS A 156 7.38 23.53 13.80
CA LYS A 156 7.03 24.64 14.68
C LYS A 156 5.96 25.49 14.03
N VAL A 157 4.98 25.89 14.82
CA VAL A 157 3.99 26.91 14.47
C VAL A 157 4.29 28.17 15.25
N THR A 158 4.34 29.30 14.57
CA THR A 158 4.52 30.62 15.18
C THR A 158 3.33 31.49 14.80
N ASN A 159 2.61 31.97 15.80
CA ASN A 159 1.48 32.89 15.66
C ASN A 159 1.99 34.32 15.73
N HIS A 160 1.90 35.05 14.61
CA HIS A 160 2.36 36.45 14.54
C HIS A 160 1.40 37.44 15.21
N GLY A 161 0.13 37.06 15.39
CA GLY A 161 -0.86 37.87 16.16
C GLY A 161 -0.59 37.86 17.67
N HIS A 162 0.11 36.82 18.18
CA HIS A 162 0.53 36.69 19.57
C HIS A 162 1.99 36.22 19.60
N PRO A 163 2.98 37.13 19.55
CA PRO A 163 4.38 36.85 19.29
C PRO A 163 5.11 35.95 20.31
N HIS A 164 4.47 35.53 21.36
CA HIS A 164 4.96 34.58 22.35
C HIS A 164 4.33 33.19 22.28
N GLU A 165 3.39 32.95 21.39
CA GLU A 165 2.79 31.62 21.17
C GLU A 165 3.55 30.87 20.06
N GLU A 166 4.57 30.15 20.49
CA GLU A 166 5.28 29.21 19.65
C GLU A 166 4.92 27.79 20.10
N GLU A 167 4.35 26.99 19.21
CA GLU A 167 3.99 25.61 19.46
C GLU A 167 4.91 24.66 18.67
N SER A 168 5.50 23.69 19.35
CA SER A 168 6.26 22.63 18.68
C SER A 168 5.33 21.60 18.08
N LEU A 169 5.61 21.22 16.84
CA LEU A 169 4.90 20.18 16.12
C LEU A 169 5.67 18.87 16.17
N ASN A 170 4.97 17.81 16.44
CA ASN A 170 5.48 16.44 16.42
C ASN A 170 4.62 15.55 15.51
N ILE A 171 4.89 14.26 15.49
CA ILE A 171 4.13 13.29 14.69
C ILE A 171 2.63 13.28 15.03
N GLU A 172 2.25 13.61 16.26
CA GLU A 172 0.83 13.61 16.67
C GLU A 172 0.02 14.70 15.96
N ASN A 173 0.70 15.77 15.52
CA ASN A 173 0.04 16.87 14.79
C ASN A 173 0.01 16.66 13.28
N THR A 174 0.52 15.52 12.77
CA THR A 174 0.65 15.27 11.33
C THR A 174 -0.34 14.24 10.81
N ILE A 175 -0.72 14.39 9.57
CA ILE A 175 -1.54 13.47 8.80
C ILE A 175 -0.79 13.15 7.52
N TRP A 176 -0.37 11.90 7.35
CA TRP A 176 0.39 11.50 6.16
C TRP A 176 -0.51 11.16 4.97
N ALA A 177 0.00 11.39 3.78
CA ALA A 177 -0.63 10.98 2.53
C ALA A 177 -0.97 9.48 2.54
N ASN A 178 -2.06 9.11 1.88
CA ASN A 178 -2.58 7.73 1.79
C ASN A 178 -3.16 7.14 3.09
N THR A 179 -3.14 7.85 4.22
CA THR A 179 -3.89 7.45 5.41
C THR A 179 -5.38 7.76 5.24
N VAL A 180 -6.23 7.14 6.04
CA VAL A 180 -7.68 7.33 5.98
C VAL A 180 -8.19 7.88 7.30
N VAL A 181 -9.00 8.93 7.25
CA VAL A 181 -9.65 9.51 8.44
C VAL A 181 -10.69 8.53 8.98
N ALA A 182 -10.50 8.05 10.22
CA ALA A 182 -11.36 7.04 10.82
C ALA A 182 -12.50 7.65 11.63
N SER A 183 -12.27 8.81 12.30
CA SER A 183 -13.26 9.48 13.11
C SER A 183 -13.27 10.98 12.83
N GLY A 184 -14.46 11.61 12.89
CA GLY A 184 -14.63 13.04 12.70
C GLY A 184 -14.24 13.53 11.30
N THR A 185 -13.99 14.82 11.19
CA THR A 185 -13.47 15.47 9.99
C THR A 185 -12.18 16.20 10.33
N ALA A 186 -11.29 16.31 9.38
CA ALA A 186 -10.00 16.98 9.55
C ALA A 186 -9.88 18.22 8.65
N ILE A 187 -9.39 19.30 9.20
CA ILE A 187 -8.92 20.46 8.45
C ILE A 187 -7.42 20.52 8.65
N GLY A 188 -6.66 20.43 7.56
CA GLY A 188 -5.21 20.43 7.61
C GLY A 188 -4.60 21.32 6.55
N ILE A 189 -3.37 21.76 6.78
CA ILE A 189 -2.57 22.50 5.82
C ILE A 189 -1.52 21.57 5.20
N ILE A 190 -1.40 21.61 3.89
CA ILE A 190 -0.45 20.79 3.14
C ILE A 190 0.97 21.31 3.37
N VAL A 191 1.88 20.43 3.78
CA VAL A 191 3.31 20.71 4.01
C VAL A 191 4.19 20.13 2.94
N TYR A 192 3.88 18.89 2.50
CA TYR A 192 4.56 18.22 1.39
C TYR A 192 3.54 17.69 0.40
N SER A 193 3.86 17.74 -0.88
CA SER A 193 2.96 17.27 -1.95
C SER A 193 3.74 16.51 -3.02
N GLY A 194 3.05 15.61 -3.72
CA GLY A 194 3.61 14.83 -4.82
C GLY A 194 4.78 13.94 -4.39
N PRO A 195 5.96 14.05 -5.05
CA PRO A 195 7.12 13.21 -4.76
C PRO A 195 7.70 13.38 -3.35
N GLU A 196 7.46 14.53 -2.72
CA GLU A 196 7.99 14.88 -1.40
C GLU A 196 7.17 14.27 -0.27
N CYS A 197 5.99 13.71 -0.54
CA CYS A 197 5.22 12.99 0.46
C CYS A 197 5.96 11.73 0.92
N ARG A 198 5.94 11.46 2.22
CA ARG A 198 6.59 10.28 2.83
C ARG A 198 6.16 8.97 2.18
N ALA A 199 4.88 8.82 1.86
CA ALA A 199 4.36 7.66 1.17
C ALA A 199 5.03 7.43 -0.19
N ASN A 200 5.32 8.50 -0.95
CA ASN A 200 5.95 8.41 -2.26
C ASN A 200 7.46 8.23 -2.16
N MET A 201 8.12 8.87 -1.18
CA MET A 201 9.56 8.68 -0.94
C MET A 201 9.92 7.27 -0.49
N ASN A 202 9.00 6.56 0.16
CA ASN A 202 9.16 5.15 0.56
C ASN A 202 8.83 4.17 -0.58
N ASN A 203 8.22 4.63 -1.68
CA ASN A 203 8.00 3.79 -2.85
C ASN A 203 9.28 3.67 -3.67
N SER A 204 9.70 2.44 -3.92
CA SER A 204 10.78 2.19 -4.88
C SER A 204 10.28 2.41 -6.31
N GLU A 205 11.16 2.88 -7.20
CA GLU A 205 10.85 2.97 -8.62
C GLU A 205 10.43 1.61 -9.17
N PRO A 206 9.32 1.53 -9.93
CA PRO A 206 8.87 0.29 -10.52
C PRO A 206 9.90 -0.21 -11.54
N ARG A 207 10.53 -1.34 -11.27
CA ARG A 207 11.41 -2.00 -12.24
C ARG A 207 10.57 -2.83 -13.19
N SER A 208 10.95 -2.83 -14.47
CA SER A 208 10.38 -3.75 -15.45
C SER A 208 10.67 -5.19 -15.03
N LYS A 209 9.62 -5.99 -14.88
CA LYS A 209 9.76 -7.41 -14.53
C LYS A 209 9.83 -8.20 -15.84
N TYR A 210 10.96 -8.87 -16.05
CA TYR A 210 11.16 -9.77 -17.18
C TYR A 210 11.04 -11.21 -16.68
N GLY A 211 10.37 -12.06 -17.46
CA GLY A 211 10.31 -13.48 -17.20
C GLY A 211 11.66 -14.16 -17.42
N LEU A 212 11.91 -15.26 -16.73
CA LEU A 212 13.12 -16.04 -16.92
C LEU A 212 13.18 -16.62 -18.34
N ILE A 213 12.04 -17.06 -18.87
CA ILE A 213 11.91 -17.54 -20.26
C ILE A 213 12.34 -16.47 -21.27
N ASP A 214 11.96 -15.22 -21.07
CA ASP A 214 12.38 -14.12 -21.94
C ASP A 214 13.89 -13.96 -21.96
N ASN A 215 14.54 -14.08 -20.81
CA ASN A 215 16.01 -14.02 -20.70
C ASN A 215 16.68 -15.24 -21.35
N GLU A 216 16.12 -16.44 -21.17
CA GLU A 216 16.62 -17.68 -21.81
C GLU A 216 16.50 -17.59 -23.34
N VAL A 217 15.36 -17.14 -23.86
CA VAL A 217 15.11 -16.95 -25.29
C VAL A 217 16.05 -15.88 -25.87
N ASN A 218 16.24 -14.76 -25.16
CA ASN A 218 17.19 -13.73 -25.56
C ASN A 218 18.63 -14.25 -25.58
N GLY A 219 19.00 -15.09 -24.60
CA GLY A 219 20.30 -15.77 -24.56
C GLY A 219 20.49 -16.71 -25.76
N LEU A 220 19.48 -17.55 -26.03
CA LEU A 220 19.48 -18.48 -27.18
C LEU A 220 19.55 -17.71 -28.50
N THR A 221 18.80 -16.64 -28.66
CA THR A 221 18.81 -15.80 -29.85
C THR A 221 20.20 -15.20 -30.12
N LYS A 222 20.92 -14.75 -29.07
CA LYS A 222 22.28 -14.24 -29.17
C LYS A 222 23.25 -15.35 -29.65
N ILE A 223 23.15 -16.55 -29.08
CA ILE A 223 23.97 -17.71 -29.47
C ILE A 223 23.71 -18.07 -30.93
N LEU A 224 22.45 -18.15 -31.35
CA LEU A 224 22.05 -18.43 -32.71
C LEU A 224 22.54 -17.35 -33.69
N PHE A 225 22.48 -16.07 -33.29
CA PHE A 225 23.02 -14.98 -34.10
C PHE A 225 24.53 -15.10 -34.31
N ILE A 226 25.27 -15.41 -33.26
CA ILE A 226 26.74 -15.66 -33.36
C ILE A 226 27.03 -16.88 -34.27
N ALA A 227 26.25 -17.95 -34.09
CA ALA A 227 26.40 -19.15 -34.93
C ALA A 227 26.11 -18.87 -36.42
N THR A 228 25.06 -18.10 -36.72
CA THR A 228 24.73 -17.68 -38.09
C THR A 228 25.83 -16.81 -38.71
N ALA A 229 26.38 -15.87 -37.92
CA ALA A 229 27.50 -15.02 -38.37
C ALA A 229 28.76 -15.83 -38.63
N ALA A 230 29.08 -16.78 -37.75
CA ALA A 230 30.23 -17.70 -37.96
C ALA A 230 30.05 -18.59 -39.19
N LEU A 231 28.84 -19.16 -39.39
CA LEU A 231 28.52 -19.97 -40.55
C LEU A 231 28.62 -19.15 -41.85
N ALA A 232 28.11 -17.91 -41.86
CA ALA A 232 28.26 -16.99 -42.97
C ALA A 232 29.75 -16.68 -43.29
N PHE A 233 30.58 -16.54 -42.27
CA PHE A 233 31.99 -16.32 -42.39
C PHE A 233 32.70 -17.56 -43.01
N VAL A 234 32.37 -18.76 -42.53
CA VAL A 234 32.88 -20.02 -43.12
C VAL A 234 32.52 -20.12 -44.61
N MET A 235 31.29 -19.77 -44.97
CA MET A 235 30.86 -19.78 -46.39
C MET A 235 31.68 -18.81 -47.26
N ILE A 236 32.10 -17.67 -46.72
CA ILE A 236 32.99 -16.75 -47.43
C ILE A 236 34.40 -17.31 -47.59
N CYS A 237 34.95 -17.91 -46.54
CA CYS A 237 36.23 -18.57 -46.60
C CYS A 237 36.24 -19.66 -47.68
N LEU A 238 35.20 -20.47 -47.80
CA LEU A 238 35.02 -21.50 -48.79
C LEU A 238 34.87 -20.94 -50.22
N LYS A 239 34.20 -19.78 -50.35
CA LYS A 239 34.02 -19.12 -51.64
C LYS A 239 35.29 -18.41 -52.13
N GLY A 240 36.22 -18.02 -51.23
CA GLY A 240 37.29 -17.09 -51.48
C GLY A 240 36.88 -15.63 -51.30
N PHE A 241 37.83 -14.77 -50.95
CA PHE A 241 37.60 -13.33 -50.69
C PHE A 241 37.62 -12.49 -51.98
N ASP A 242 37.10 -13.02 -53.09
CA ASP A 242 37.10 -12.32 -54.36
C ASP A 242 36.05 -11.23 -54.46
N GLY A 243 36.41 -10.06 -54.95
CA GLY A 243 35.49 -8.93 -55.20
C GLY A 243 34.90 -8.30 -53.94
N GLN A 244 33.61 -8.04 -53.98
CA GLN A 244 32.88 -7.39 -52.86
C GLN A 244 32.46 -8.44 -51.81
N TRP A 245 33.40 -9.11 -51.16
CA TRP A 245 33.19 -10.19 -50.19
C TRP A 245 32.25 -9.80 -49.03
N TYR A 246 32.27 -8.52 -48.59
CA TYR A 246 31.41 -8.03 -47.52
C TYR A 246 29.93 -8.07 -47.92
N ILE A 247 29.55 -7.82 -49.18
CA ILE A 247 28.18 -7.93 -49.67
C ILE A 247 27.71 -9.39 -49.60
N TYR A 248 28.59 -10.32 -49.98
CA TYR A 248 28.29 -11.75 -49.90
C TYR A 248 28.15 -12.21 -48.44
N TYR A 249 28.97 -11.64 -47.53
CA TYR A 249 28.81 -11.90 -46.09
C TYR A 249 27.43 -11.51 -45.57
N PHE A 250 27.01 -10.29 -45.80
CA PHE A 250 25.67 -9.84 -45.39
C PHE A 250 24.56 -10.68 -46.05
N ARG A 251 24.74 -11.09 -47.30
CA ARG A 251 23.80 -11.95 -48.00
C ARG A 251 23.68 -13.33 -47.33
N PHE A 252 24.78 -13.93 -46.92
CA PHE A 252 24.77 -15.20 -46.20
C PHE A 252 24.20 -15.04 -44.80
N VAL A 253 24.51 -13.98 -44.04
CA VAL A 253 23.92 -13.68 -42.76
C VAL A 253 22.37 -13.56 -42.88
N LEU A 254 21.89 -12.83 -43.88
CA LEU A 254 20.45 -12.74 -44.18
C LEU A 254 19.85 -14.09 -44.57
N LEU A 255 20.53 -14.89 -45.32
CA LEU A 255 20.07 -16.22 -45.69
C LEU A 255 19.92 -17.14 -44.48
N PHE A 256 20.94 -17.13 -43.59
CA PHE A 256 20.93 -17.96 -42.38
C PHE A 256 20.13 -17.37 -41.23
N SER A 257 19.67 -16.13 -41.34
CA SER A 257 18.77 -15.55 -40.32
C SER A 257 17.48 -16.35 -40.12
N TYR A 258 17.13 -17.22 -41.05
CA TYR A 258 16.03 -18.19 -40.90
C TYR A 258 16.24 -19.20 -39.78
N LEU A 259 17.46 -19.42 -39.32
CA LEU A 259 17.72 -20.29 -38.17
C LEU A 259 17.24 -19.69 -36.85
N ILE A 260 17.01 -18.38 -36.80
CA ILE A 260 16.46 -17.70 -35.61
C ILE A 260 14.96 -17.83 -35.64
N PRO A 261 14.35 -18.56 -34.67
CA PRO A 261 12.93 -18.84 -34.67
C PRO A 261 12.09 -17.63 -34.18
N ILE A 262 11.88 -16.65 -35.04
CA ILE A 262 11.05 -15.45 -34.72
C ILE A 262 9.61 -15.86 -34.36
N SER A 263 9.11 -16.92 -34.97
CA SER A 263 7.77 -17.46 -34.69
C SER A 263 7.61 -17.91 -33.23
N LEU A 264 8.69 -18.36 -32.57
CA LEU A 264 8.67 -18.75 -31.17
C LEU A 264 8.30 -17.57 -30.27
N LEU A 265 8.86 -16.39 -30.52
CA LEU A 265 8.54 -15.16 -29.78
C LEU A 265 7.05 -14.80 -29.90
N VAL A 266 6.48 -14.95 -31.12
CA VAL A 266 5.04 -14.71 -31.34
C VAL A 266 4.19 -15.65 -30.48
N HIS A 267 4.52 -16.95 -30.53
CA HIS A 267 3.76 -17.95 -29.76
C HIS A 267 3.86 -17.70 -28.26
N LEU A 268 5.02 -17.29 -27.75
CA LEU A 268 5.20 -16.94 -26.33
C LEU A 268 4.33 -15.72 -25.94
N GLU A 269 4.34 -14.65 -26.75
CA GLU A 269 3.54 -13.46 -26.47
C GLU A 269 2.02 -13.76 -26.47
N VAL A 270 1.56 -14.53 -27.44
CA VAL A 270 0.15 -14.94 -27.52
C VAL A 270 -0.21 -15.85 -26.33
N ALA A 271 0.68 -16.79 -25.96
CA ALA A 271 0.47 -17.66 -24.82
C ALA A 271 0.37 -16.87 -23.50
N LYS A 272 1.23 -15.85 -23.28
CA LYS A 272 1.18 -14.98 -22.10
C LYS A 272 -0.17 -14.26 -21.98
N ILE A 273 -0.68 -13.71 -23.08
CA ILE A 273 -2.00 -13.05 -23.11
C ILE A 273 -3.11 -14.07 -22.79
N TYR A 274 -3.03 -15.25 -23.34
CA TYR A 274 -4.01 -16.32 -23.09
C TYR A 274 -4.00 -16.76 -21.62
N TYR A 275 -2.83 -16.98 -21.01
CA TYR A 275 -2.72 -17.33 -19.59
C TYR A 275 -3.27 -16.23 -18.69
N ALA A 276 -2.95 -14.97 -18.96
CA ALA A 276 -3.50 -13.83 -18.23
C ALA A 276 -5.02 -13.80 -18.27
N TRP A 277 -5.61 -14.07 -19.45
CA TRP A 277 -7.04 -14.15 -19.64
C TRP A 277 -7.67 -15.33 -18.88
N CYS A 278 -7.02 -16.51 -18.89
CA CYS A 278 -7.49 -17.68 -18.13
C CYS A 278 -7.50 -17.40 -16.63
N ILE A 279 -6.43 -16.84 -16.08
CA ILE A 279 -6.31 -16.52 -14.64
C ILE A 279 -7.41 -15.54 -14.19
N GLN A 280 -7.70 -14.51 -14.99
CA GLN A 280 -8.76 -13.54 -14.66
C GLN A 280 -10.17 -14.15 -14.63
N ARG A 281 -10.38 -15.27 -15.35
CA ARG A 281 -11.68 -15.94 -15.45
C ARG A 281 -11.78 -17.22 -14.63
N ASP A 282 -10.75 -17.55 -13.91
CA ASP A 282 -10.73 -18.74 -13.08
C ASP A 282 -11.72 -18.62 -11.92
N LYS A 283 -12.62 -19.59 -11.83
CA LYS A 283 -13.66 -19.64 -10.79
C LYS A 283 -13.12 -20.04 -9.42
N GLU A 284 -11.98 -20.70 -9.38
CA GLU A 284 -11.34 -21.14 -8.13
C GLU A 284 -10.65 -19.98 -7.41
N ILE A 285 -10.29 -18.91 -8.14
CA ILE A 285 -9.63 -17.71 -7.62
C ILE A 285 -10.41 -16.43 -7.98
N PRO A 286 -11.65 -16.28 -7.50
CA PRO A 286 -12.50 -15.15 -7.85
C PRO A 286 -11.87 -13.84 -7.37
N GLY A 287 -11.98 -12.80 -8.20
CA GLY A 287 -11.40 -11.47 -7.88
C GLY A 287 -9.92 -11.31 -8.23
N SER A 288 -9.27 -12.32 -8.83
CA SER A 288 -7.89 -12.18 -9.32
C SER A 288 -7.79 -11.16 -10.44
N VAL A 289 -6.82 -10.27 -10.35
CA VAL A 289 -6.52 -9.26 -11.37
C VAL A 289 -5.09 -9.43 -11.84
N VAL A 290 -4.90 -9.80 -13.10
CA VAL A 290 -3.58 -9.86 -13.73
C VAL A 290 -3.18 -8.45 -14.16
N ARG A 291 -2.16 -7.89 -13.52
CA ARG A 291 -1.65 -6.54 -13.81
C ARG A 291 -0.50 -6.52 -14.81
N SER A 292 0.17 -7.65 -15.01
CA SER A 292 1.25 -7.83 -15.98
C SER A 292 1.11 -9.20 -16.62
N THR A 293 1.30 -9.27 -17.93
CA THR A 293 1.26 -10.52 -18.71
C THR A 293 2.55 -11.30 -18.68
N THR A 294 3.66 -10.70 -18.19
CA THR A 294 5.01 -11.31 -18.22
C THR A 294 5.27 -12.28 -17.07
N ILE A 295 4.51 -12.19 -15.95
CA ILE A 295 4.79 -12.94 -14.72
C ILE A 295 4.02 -14.27 -14.63
N PRO A 296 2.80 -14.44 -15.18
CA PRO A 296 2.02 -15.66 -14.99
C PRO A 296 2.76 -16.96 -15.34
N GLU A 297 3.65 -16.93 -16.32
CA GLU A 297 4.46 -18.08 -16.72
C GLU A 297 5.46 -18.54 -15.65
N GLU A 298 5.86 -17.62 -14.74
CA GLU A 298 6.82 -17.92 -13.67
C GLU A 298 6.16 -18.62 -12.47
N LEU A 299 4.84 -18.63 -12.36
CA LEU A 299 4.12 -19.21 -11.23
C LEU A 299 4.45 -20.70 -11.02
N GLY A 300 4.68 -21.44 -12.10
CA GLY A 300 5.07 -22.86 -12.03
C GLY A 300 6.52 -23.13 -11.58
N ARG A 301 7.37 -22.10 -11.49
CA ARG A 301 8.80 -22.21 -11.15
C ARG A 301 9.12 -21.65 -9.77
N ILE A 302 8.15 -21.16 -9.02
CA ILE A 302 8.35 -20.54 -7.71
C ILE A 302 8.84 -21.60 -6.71
N THR A 303 10.00 -21.34 -6.11
CA THR A 303 10.58 -22.17 -5.05
C THR A 303 10.27 -21.57 -3.67
N TYR A 304 10.23 -20.24 -3.57
CA TYR A 304 9.96 -19.50 -2.34
C TYR A 304 8.85 -18.49 -2.59
N LEU A 305 7.87 -18.47 -1.68
CA LEU A 305 6.81 -17.48 -1.63
C LEU A 305 7.06 -16.55 -0.44
N LEU A 306 7.42 -15.30 -0.73
CA LEU A 306 7.52 -14.24 0.28
C LEU A 306 6.20 -13.47 0.27
N SER A 307 5.51 -13.50 1.39
CA SER A 307 4.23 -12.83 1.53
C SER A 307 4.26 -11.84 2.68
N ASP A 308 3.63 -10.71 2.49
CA ASP A 308 3.29 -9.82 3.59
C ASP A 308 2.22 -10.50 4.48
N LYS A 309 2.20 -10.15 5.77
CA LYS A 309 1.25 -10.72 6.73
C LYS A 309 -0.05 -9.92 6.72
N THR A 310 0.04 -8.62 6.97
CA THR A 310 -1.11 -7.77 7.27
C THR A 310 -1.92 -7.43 6.02
N GLY A 311 -3.21 -7.77 6.03
CA GLY A 311 -4.09 -7.55 4.87
C GLY A 311 -3.90 -8.50 3.69
N THR A 312 -2.86 -9.37 3.71
CA THR A 312 -2.62 -10.41 2.71
C THR A 312 -2.97 -11.79 3.24
N LEU A 313 -2.35 -12.20 4.36
CA LEU A 313 -2.61 -13.48 5.03
C LEU A 313 -3.65 -13.33 6.13
N THR A 314 -3.89 -12.13 6.63
CA THR A 314 -4.83 -11.82 7.69
C THR A 314 -5.86 -10.81 7.20
N GLN A 315 -7.07 -10.89 7.76
CA GLN A 315 -8.06 -9.83 7.67
C GLN A 315 -7.64 -8.69 8.60
N ASN A 316 -7.95 -7.44 8.22
CA ASN A 316 -7.65 -6.28 9.06
C ASN A 316 -8.64 -6.15 10.24
N GLU A 317 -8.83 -7.25 10.96
CA GLU A 317 -9.69 -7.36 12.14
C GLU A 317 -8.91 -7.98 13.29
N MET A 318 -8.88 -7.27 14.41
CA MET A 318 -8.33 -7.77 15.67
C MET A 318 -9.47 -8.29 16.54
N LYS A 319 -9.55 -9.62 16.71
CA LYS A 319 -10.55 -10.27 17.55
C LYS A 319 -9.91 -10.80 18.83
N PHE A 320 -10.45 -10.40 19.98
CA PHE A 320 -10.03 -10.90 21.27
C PHE A 320 -10.36 -12.39 21.40
N LYS A 321 -9.34 -13.24 21.62
CA LYS A 321 -9.51 -14.69 21.65
C LYS A 321 -9.13 -15.33 22.99
N LYS A 322 -8.02 -14.92 23.58
CA LYS A 322 -7.47 -15.55 24.78
C LYS A 322 -6.75 -14.55 25.68
N VAL A 323 -6.85 -14.77 26.99
CA VAL A 323 -6.02 -14.11 28.01
C VAL A 323 -5.20 -15.17 28.72
N HIS A 324 -3.91 -14.94 28.90
CA HIS A 324 -3.02 -15.80 29.63
C HIS A 324 -2.42 -15.06 30.81
N LEU A 325 -2.64 -15.57 32.03
CA LEU A 325 -2.21 -14.95 33.29
C LEU A 325 -1.03 -15.66 33.94
N GLY A 326 -0.19 -16.28 33.14
CA GLY A 326 0.98 -17.05 33.61
C GLY A 326 0.64 -18.48 33.97
N THR A 327 -0.30 -18.72 34.86
CA THR A 327 -0.71 -20.07 35.30
C THR A 327 -2.07 -20.52 34.79
N ALA A 328 -2.92 -19.57 34.38
CA ALA A 328 -4.24 -19.82 33.85
C ALA A 328 -4.41 -19.15 32.49
N ALA A 329 -5.04 -19.82 31.55
CA ALA A 329 -5.41 -19.29 30.25
C ALA A 329 -6.93 -19.33 30.10
N TYR A 330 -7.50 -18.22 29.70
CA TYR A 330 -8.93 -18.09 29.46
C TYR A 330 -9.18 -17.86 27.96
N SER A 331 -10.10 -18.62 27.41
CA SER A 331 -10.57 -18.49 26.04
C SER A 331 -12.00 -17.95 25.99
N SER A 332 -12.53 -17.68 24.80
CA SER A 332 -13.91 -17.24 24.62
C SER A 332 -14.94 -18.15 25.32
N GLU A 333 -14.67 -19.44 25.45
CA GLU A 333 -15.54 -20.43 26.11
C GLU A 333 -15.47 -20.36 27.63
N THR A 334 -14.39 -19.80 28.20
CA THR A 334 -14.14 -19.74 29.64
C THR A 334 -14.17 -18.30 30.19
N PHE A 335 -14.67 -17.34 29.43
CA PHE A 335 -14.81 -15.96 29.92
C PHE A 335 -15.82 -15.81 31.03
N ASP A 336 -16.82 -16.71 31.10
CA ASP A 336 -17.77 -16.76 32.21
C ASP A 336 -17.09 -16.99 33.57
N GLU A 337 -15.97 -17.72 33.57
CA GLU A 337 -15.16 -17.91 34.78
C GLU A 337 -14.46 -16.61 35.21
N ILE A 338 -13.98 -15.81 34.25
CA ILE A 338 -13.41 -14.48 34.54
C ILE A 338 -14.51 -13.58 35.11
N GLU A 339 -15.68 -13.58 34.52
CA GLU A 339 -16.81 -12.79 35.00
C GLU A 339 -17.21 -13.18 36.44
N HIS A 340 -17.29 -14.47 36.69
CA HIS A 340 -17.56 -14.97 38.06
C HIS A 340 -16.47 -14.53 39.05
N ASN A 341 -15.21 -14.64 38.70
CA ASN A 341 -14.09 -14.24 39.53
C ASN A 341 -14.10 -12.71 39.79
N LEU A 342 -14.44 -11.89 38.78
CA LEU A 342 -14.59 -10.45 38.95
C LEU A 342 -15.73 -10.09 39.85
N ARG A 343 -16.89 -10.68 39.65
CA ARG A 343 -18.07 -10.44 40.51
C ARG A 343 -17.79 -10.80 41.96
N SER A 344 -17.09 -11.91 42.19
CA SER A 344 -16.73 -12.33 43.56
C SER A 344 -15.70 -11.36 44.17
N TYR A 345 -14.72 -10.88 43.42
CA TYR A 345 -13.74 -9.90 43.87
C TYR A 345 -14.39 -8.56 44.27
N TYR A 346 -15.23 -7.98 43.43
CA TYR A 346 -15.87 -6.71 43.69
C TYR A 346 -16.92 -6.80 44.83
N ARG A 347 -17.62 -7.92 44.91
CA ARG A 347 -18.55 -8.14 46.05
C ARG A 347 -17.79 -8.19 47.39
N ALA A 348 -16.65 -8.83 47.43
CA ALA A 348 -15.79 -8.84 48.61
C ALA A 348 -15.26 -7.43 48.94
N GLU A 349 -14.88 -6.66 47.92
CA GLU A 349 -14.41 -5.27 48.08
C GLU A 349 -15.50 -4.34 48.63
N GLU A 350 -16.74 -4.48 48.16
CA GLU A 350 -17.86 -3.72 48.68
C GLU A 350 -18.20 -4.07 50.11
N LEU A 351 -18.11 -5.34 50.50
CA LEU A 351 -18.34 -5.79 51.88
C LEU A 351 -17.27 -5.20 52.82
N ASP A 352 -16.00 -5.21 52.42
CA ASP A 352 -14.91 -4.63 53.22
C ASP A 352 -15.08 -3.12 53.37
N LYS A 353 -15.47 -2.40 52.32
CA LYS A 353 -15.78 -0.95 52.39
C LYS A 353 -16.94 -0.65 53.34
N ARG A 354 -17.96 -1.48 53.36
CA ARG A 354 -19.10 -1.32 54.29
C ARG A 354 -18.71 -1.59 55.75
N GLN A 355 -17.73 -2.46 55.99
CA GLN A 355 -17.20 -2.78 57.32
C GLN A 355 -16.11 -1.81 57.82
N GLY A 356 -15.75 -0.81 57.02
CA GLY A 356 -14.69 0.18 57.34
C GLY A 356 -13.28 -0.39 57.35
N ILE A 357 -13.08 -1.58 56.79
CA ILE A 357 -11.78 -2.25 56.68
C ILE A 357 -11.08 -1.75 55.41
N SER A 358 -10.09 -0.85 55.58
CA SER A 358 -9.23 -0.44 54.44
C SER A 358 -8.16 -1.49 54.22
N SER A 359 -8.55 -2.64 53.63
CA SER A 359 -7.60 -3.66 53.23
C SER A 359 -7.16 -3.42 51.76
N THR A 360 -5.84 -3.25 51.54
CA THR A 360 -5.29 -3.23 50.19
C THR A 360 -5.30 -4.65 49.58
N ALA A 361 -5.33 -4.75 48.26
CA ALA A 361 -5.30 -6.05 47.57
C ALA A 361 -4.15 -6.96 48.05
N ALA A 362 -3.02 -6.38 48.47
CA ALA A 362 -1.88 -7.07 49.05
C ALA A 362 -2.17 -7.69 50.45
N ASP A 363 -3.05 -7.09 51.24
CA ASP A 363 -3.39 -7.61 52.57
C ASP A 363 -4.34 -8.81 52.52
N ARG A 364 -5.19 -8.89 51.48
CA ARG A 364 -6.10 -10.03 51.24
C ARG A 364 -5.39 -11.33 50.86
N ASP A 365 -4.27 -11.21 50.13
CA ASP A 365 -3.46 -12.38 49.77
C ASP A 365 -2.68 -12.95 50.95
N ASN A 366 -2.53 -12.18 52.08
CA ASN A 366 -1.80 -12.59 53.29
C ASN A 366 -2.65 -13.37 54.33
N ILE A 367 -3.96 -13.39 54.23
CA ILE A 367 -4.83 -14.01 55.23
C ILE A 367 -4.70 -15.55 55.24
N GLY A 368 -4.01 -16.18 54.27
CA GLY A 368 -3.86 -17.62 54.15
C GLY A 368 -2.53 -18.24 54.66
N GLN A 369 -1.57 -17.48 55.21
CA GLN A 369 -0.27 -18.06 55.59
C GLN A 369 0.24 -17.44 56.93
N VAL A 370 -0.07 -18.14 58.00
CA VAL A 370 0.67 -18.06 59.26
C VAL A 370 1.90 -18.96 59.15
N GLY A 371 3.09 -18.40 59.19
CA GLY A 371 4.29 -19.22 59.45
C GLY A 371 5.59 -18.78 58.76
N THR A 372 6.48 -18.29 59.60
CA THR A 372 7.93 -18.33 59.63
C THR A 372 8.74 -17.15 59.12
N LYS A 373 9.57 -16.69 60.04
CA LYS A 373 10.50 -15.58 59.96
C LYS A 373 11.61 -15.76 58.94
N GLY A 374 11.90 -14.71 58.18
CA GLY A 374 13.23 -14.48 57.62
C GLY A 374 13.39 -14.91 56.14
N GLY A 375 12.71 -14.23 55.21
CA GLY A 375 13.03 -14.28 53.78
C GLY A 375 12.15 -13.28 53.05
N LYS A 376 12.61 -12.65 51.95
CA LYS A 376 11.80 -11.77 51.12
C LYS A 376 10.56 -12.56 50.65
N GLN A 377 9.43 -12.28 51.31
CA GLN A 377 8.17 -12.97 51.08
C GLN A 377 7.64 -12.61 49.67
N LYS A 378 7.73 -13.56 48.76
CA LYS A 378 7.13 -13.44 47.42
C LYS A 378 5.62 -13.57 47.61
N ILE A 379 4.91 -12.44 47.63
CA ILE A 379 3.45 -12.39 47.77
C ILE A 379 2.84 -13.23 46.59
N ARG A 380 2.21 -14.35 46.94
CA ARG A 380 1.59 -15.25 45.95
C ARG A 380 0.16 -14.80 45.75
N ARG A 381 -0.07 -13.96 44.70
CA ARG A 381 -1.40 -13.46 44.37
C ARG A 381 -2.33 -14.62 44.00
N THR A 382 -3.59 -14.54 44.46
CA THR A 382 -4.63 -15.53 44.13
C THR A 382 -5.01 -15.44 42.63
N ALA A 383 -5.61 -16.47 42.09
CA ALA A 383 -6.08 -16.47 40.70
C ALA A 383 -7.14 -15.36 40.46
N VAL A 384 -8.01 -15.14 41.45
CA VAL A 384 -9.06 -14.11 41.41
C VAL A 384 -8.47 -12.70 41.37
N THR A 385 -7.47 -12.42 42.22
CA THR A 385 -6.77 -11.13 42.23
C THR A 385 -6.05 -10.86 40.92
N ARG A 386 -5.37 -11.89 40.37
CA ARG A 386 -4.70 -11.75 39.06
C ARG A 386 -5.67 -11.49 37.93
N ALA A 387 -6.80 -12.18 37.89
CA ALA A 387 -7.82 -11.95 36.88
C ALA A 387 -8.40 -10.52 36.97
N SER A 388 -8.67 -10.04 38.19
CA SER A 388 -9.17 -8.66 38.41
C SER A 388 -8.14 -7.62 37.99
N GLU A 389 -6.86 -7.77 38.37
CA GLU A 389 -5.78 -6.86 37.98
C GLU A 389 -5.58 -6.85 36.45
N ALA A 390 -5.62 -8.02 35.80
CA ALA A 390 -5.48 -8.12 34.35
C ALA A 390 -6.64 -7.44 33.61
N VAL A 391 -7.87 -7.64 34.05
CA VAL A 391 -9.02 -6.95 33.45
C VAL A 391 -8.98 -5.46 33.69
N LYS A 392 -8.56 -5.00 34.88
CA LYS A 392 -8.32 -3.57 35.15
C LYS A 392 -7.24 -2.99 34.20
N ALA A 393 -6.14 -3.72 34.00
CA ALA A 393 -5.09 -3.29 33.09
C ALA A 393 -5.61 -3.21 31.64
N LEU A 394 -6.33 -4.22 31.16
CA LEU A 394 -6.97 -4.19 29.85
C LEU A 394 -7.98 -3.04 29.69
N ALA A 395 -8.74 -2.72 30.73
CA ALA A 395 -9.72 -1.64 30.73
C ALA A 395 -9.11 -0.25 30.78
N LEU A 396 -7.89 -0.10 31.34
CA LEU A 396 -7.22 1.20 31.49
C LEU A 396 -6.15 1.47 30.45
N CYS A 397 -5.52 0.42 29.92
CA CYS A 397 -4.36 0.51 29.03
C CYS A 397 -4.70 0.05 27.61
N HIS A 398 -5.85 0.42 27.09
CA HIS A 398 -6.27 0.08 25.73
C HIS A 398 -6.36 1.32 24.82
N ASN A 399 -6.23 1.09 23.52
CA ASN A 399 -6.46 2.09 22.47
C ASN A 399 -7.87 1.92 21.82
N VAL A 400 -8.80 1.28 22.50
CA VAL A 400 -10.16 1.11 21.99
C VAL A 400 -10.95 2.37 22.28
N THR A 401 -11.46 3.01 21.25
CA THR A 401 -12.30 4.21 21.36
C THR A 401 -13.68 3.88 20.81
N PRO A 402 -14.77 4.21 21.54
CA PRO A 402 -16.10 4.05 21.01
C PRO A 402 -16.30 5.04 19.85
N VAL A 403 -16.75 4.52 18.71
CA VAL A 403 -17.17 5.33 17.57
C VAL A 403 -18.69 5.28 17.55
N TYR A 404 -19.33 6.41 17.75
CA TYR A 404 -20.77 6.54 17.64
C TYR A 404 -21.10 6.83 16.17
N ASP A 405 -21.82 5.92 15.51
CA ASP A 405 -22.42 6.21 14.22
C ASP A 405 -23.63 7.11 14.44
N GLU A 406 -23.56 8.37 14.01
CA GLU A 406 -24.65 9.32 14.10
C GLU A 406 -25.92 8.81 13.37
N ASP A 407 -25.76 7.99 12.35
CA ASP A 407 -26.86 7.35 11.62
C ASP A 407 -27.59 6.30 12.47
N ALA A 408 -26.93 5.61 13.39
CA ALA A 408 -27.56 4.64 14.30
C ALA A 408 -28.39 5.33 15.38
N LEU A 409 -27.98 6.49 15.87
CA LEU A 409 -28.73 7.30 16.84
C LEU A 409 -30.02 7.87 16.26
N ASN A 410 -30.04 8.19 14.96
CA ASN A 410 -31.26 8.67 14.29
C ASN A 410 -32.29 7.57 14.04
N ILE A 411 -31.86 6.29 13.96
CA ILE A 411 -32.78 5.16 13.83
C ILE A 411 -33.46 4.83 15.17
N GLU A 412 -32.71 4.90 16.27
CA GLU A 412 -33.31 4.69 17.63
C GLU A 412 -34.23 5.83 18.06
N SER A 413 -33.89 7.08 17.72
CA SER A 413 -34.77 8.20 17.99
C SER A 413 -36.03 8.21 17.13
N GLY A 414 -35.98 7.69 15.92
CA GLY A 414 -37.14 7.50 15.04
C GLY A 414 -38.03 6.31 15.43
N ALA A 415 -37.50 5.31 16.13
CA ALA A 415 -38.26 4.15 16.62
C ALA A 415 -39.00 4.42 17.93
N LEU A 416 -38.65 5.47 18.68
CA LEU A 416 -39.33 5.92 19.90
C LEU A 416 -40.39 6.99 19.64
N ALA A 417 -40.52 7.47 18.40
CA ALA A 417 -41.50 8.49 17.99
C ALA A 417 -42.70 7.92 17.21
N ASN A 418 -42.86 6.62 17.07
CA ASN A 418 -44.03 5.88 16.61
C ASN A 418 -44.42 4.87 17.69
#